data_f74d7669c1e34e25dacc84b7f8dd19e7
#
_entry.id   f74d7669c1e34e25dacc84b7f8dd19e7
#
_cell.length_a   1.000
_cell.length_b   1.000
_cell.length_c   1.000
_cell.angle_alpha   90.00
_cell.angle_beta   90.00
_cell.angle_gamma   90.00
#
_symmetry.space_group_name_H-M   'P 1'
#
loop_
_entity.id
_entity.type
_entity.pdbx_description
1 polymer ?
#
loop_
_entity_poly.entity_id
_entity_poly.type
_entity_poly.pdbx_seq_one_letter_code
_entity_poly.pdbx_strand_id
1 'polypeptide(L)'
;MTKPLALIIQSSEAATTSIAKVAEARDCSIHVSRSIEEARRMLAAFPTEQLKYVFADLALCQGPGWNELTEQLRQNPDHMALICYDPGHVQTLYGLLGQSNKSPSETYGPHSIVAPQMIGDTPQFHEVLNLANRYAMHDITVLITGETGTGKEVMAQYLHAHGPRAQKPFVGCNMTAIPETLVESELFGYVRGAFTGADRNKKGFIEAAEGGTLFLDEIGDLAPSIQLKLLRFLETRQYYRVGESSPKTSDVRIVAATNKELDEAIQGSGFRKDLYFRLNSARIILAPLRERRQDIILLVANFIYQACKQFHKPLKKLTSSAKALFLDYPWPGNIRELKSVIESSVMVSDGDYIAISDLPMNLQHYATGHSEDIGNKAIRNIEEGERLVIEEALRQTNGNKAKAAEALGISTRTLYRKLDKFSLAN
;
A
#
# COMPACT_ATOMS: atom_id res chain seq x y z
N MET A 1 30.72 -22.40 17.55
CA MET A 1 29.33 -22.36 17.08
C MET A 1 29.35 -22.45 15.57
N THR A 2 28.73 -23.42 14.98
CA THR A 2 28.60 -23.56 13.51
C THR A 2 27.72 -22.43 12.97
N LYS A 3 28.18 -21.74 11.89
CA LYS A 3 27.40 -20.67 11.28
C LYS A 3 26.08 -21.18 10.72
N PRO A 4 24.97 -20.42 10.81
CA PRO A 4 23.72 -20.77 10.19
C PRO A 4 23.86 -20.83 8.66
N LEU A 5 23.05 -21.67 8.01
CA LEU A 5 23.08 -21.94 6.59
C LEU A 5 21.97 -21.17 5.85
N ALA A 6 22.32 -20.63 4.68
CA ALA A 6 21.38 -20.06 3.72
C ALA A 6 21.51 -20.80 2.39
N LEU A 7 20.43 -21.38 1.88
CA LEU A 7 20.36 -22.03 0.56
C LEU A 7 19.69 -21.08 -0.43
N ILE A 8 20.36 -20.82 -1.56
CA ILE A 8 19.83 -20.01 -2.66
C ILE A 8 19.56 -20.93 -3.85
N ILE A 9 18.32 -21.00 -4.31
CA ILE A 9 17.88 -21.78 -5.46
C ILE A 9 17.53 -20.80 -6.57
N GLN A 10 18.30 -20.80 -7.67
CA GLN A 10 18.21 -19.77 -8.71
C GLN A 10 18.23 -20.34 -10.13
N SER A 11 17.53 -19.66 -11.05
CA SER A 11 17.56 -19.96 -12.48
C SER A 11 18.64 -19.16 -13.24
N SER A 12 19.10 -18.01 -12.69
CA SER A 12 20.13 -17.17 -13.30
C SER A 12 21.08 -16.55 -12.27
N GLU A 13 22.31 -16.22 -12.69
CA GLU A 13 23.36 -15.67 -11.79
C GLU A 13 23.12 -14.20 -11.39
N ALA A 14 22.23 -13.48 -12.08
CA ALA A 14 22.07 -12.03 -11.88
C ALA A 14 21.61 -11.62 -10.46
N ALA A 15 20.83 -12.47 -9.78
CA ALA A 15 20.30 -12.19 -8.47
C ALA A 15 21.20 -12.66 -7.32
N THR A 16 22.17 -13.56 -7.58
CA THR A 16 23.00 -14.20 -6.55
C THR A 16 23.77 -13.20 -5.71
N THR A 17 24.41 -12.23 -6.34
CA THR A 17 25.28 -11.27 -5.66
C THR A 17 24.50 -10.44 -4.65
N SER A 18 23.26 -10.09 -4.94
CA SER A 18 22.42 -9.30 -4.05
C SER A 18 21.88 -10.12 -2.87
N ILE A 19 21.42 -11.34 -3.14
CA ILE A 19 20.90 -12.24 -2.08
C ILE A 19 22.05 -12.74 -1.20
N ALA A 20 23.22 -13.03 -1.79
CA ALA A 20 24.41 -13.41 -1.04
C ALA A 20 24.81 -12.33 -0.03
N LYS A 21 24.81 -11.05 -0.41
CA LYS A 21 25.06 -9.94 0.52
C LYS A 21 24.06 -9.90 1.69
N VAL A 22 22.80 -10.27 1.46
CA VAL A 22 21.79 -10.34 2.53
C VAL A 22 22.09 -11.47 3.51
N ALA A 23 22.49 -12.63 3.01
CA ALA A 23 22.82 -13.78 3.84
C ALA A 23 24.16 -13.56 4.58
N GLU A 24 25.15 -12.93 3.94
CA GLU A 24 26.42 -12.53 4.56
C GLU A 24 26.24 -11.53 5.70
N ALA A 25 25.37 -10.54 5.51
CA ALA A 25 25.04 -9.57 6.55
C ALA A 25 24.40 -10.21 7.81
N ARG A 26 23.96 -11.46 7.71
CA ARG A 26 23.39 -12.25 8.81
C ARG A 26 24.32 -13.35 9.32
N ASP A 27 25.57 -13.28 8.97
CA ASP A 27 26.60 -14.25 9.33
C ASP A 27 26.26 -15.70 8.94
N CYS A 28 25.53 -15.89 7.82
CA CYS A 28 25.15 -17.19 7.29
C CYS A 28 26.22 -17.71 6.30
N SER A 29 26.43 -19.02 6.31
CA SER A 29 27.15 -19.72 5.25
C SER A 29 26.20 -19.91 4.05
N ILE A 30 26.63 -19.55 2.83
CA ILE A 30 25.79 -19.53 1.65
C ILE A 30 26.06 -20.75 0.77
N HIS A 31 25.00 -21.42 0.39
CA HIS A 31 25.03 -22.48 -0.62
C HIS A 31 24.08 -22.10 -1.76
N VAL A 32 24.56 -22.26 -3.01
CA VAL A 32 23.79 -21.90 -4.20
C VAL A 32 23.48 -23.16 -4.99
N SER A 33 22.23 -23.37 -5.33
CA SER A 33 21.75 -24.43 -6.20
C SER A 33 21.15 -23.86 -7.47
N ARG A 34 21.38 -24.52 -8.60
CA ARG A 34 20.85 -24.11 -9.91
C ARG A 34 19.58 -24.85 -10.32
N SER A 35 19.17 -25.83 -9.54
CA SER A 35 17.95 -26.60 -9.79
C SER A 35 17.31 -27.09 -8.49
N ILE A 36 16.01 -27.40 -8.56
CA ILE A 36 15.28 -27.97 -7.44
C ILE A 36 15.84 -29.33 -7.02
N GLU A 37 16.26 -30.17 -7.97
CA GLU A 37 16.84 -31.48 -7.66
C GLU A 37 18.19 -31.38 -6.95
N GLU A 38 19.03 -30.44 -7.33
CA GLU A 38 20.28 -30.14 -6.65
C GLU A 38 20.02 -29.62 -5.23
N ALA A 39 19.07 -28.69 -5.08
CA ALA A 39 18.65 -28.17 -3.79
C ALA A 39 18.16 -29.29 -2.84
N ARG A 40 17.36 -30.22 -3.34
CA ARG A 40 16.89 -31.39 -2.56
C ARG A 40 18.04 -32.29 -2.10
N ARG A 41 19.04 -32.52 -2.96
CA ARG A 41 20.24 -33.30 -2.58
C ARG A 41 21.06 -32.56 -1.51
N MET A 42 21.21 -31.26 -1.65
CA MET A 42 21.90 -30.44 -0.63
C MET A 42 21.16 -30.48 0.71
N LEU A 43 19.84 -30.35 0.70
CA LEU A 43 19.02 -30.41 1.90
C LEU A 43 19.11 -31.76 2.62
N ALA A 44 19.24 -32.86 1.88
CA ALA A 44 19.43 -34.20 2.46
C ALA A 44 20.81 -34.38 3.13
N ALA A 45 21.80 -33.56 2.70
CA ALA A 45 23.18 -33.64 3.22
C ALA A 45 23.43 -32.63 4.38
N PHE A 46 22.60 -31.64 4.56
CA PHE A 46 22.77 -30.63 5.61
C PHE A 46 22.10 -31.05 6.94
N PRO A 47 22.72 -30.70 8.09
CA PRO A 47 22.05 -30.79 9.39
C PRO A 47 20.86 -29.83 9.38
N THR A 48 19.68 -30.35 9.54
CA THR A 48 18.40 -29.62 9.46
C THR A 48 18.31 -28.44 10.44
N GLU A 49 18.97 -28.51 11.59
CA GLU A 49 19.01 -27.46 12.62
C GLU A 49 19.85 -26.24 12.22
N GLN A 50 20.70 -26.33 11.19
CA GLN A 50 21.56 -25.25 10.75
C GLN A 50 20.94 -24.40 9.61
N LEU A 51 19.96 -24.94 8.89
CA LEU A 51 19.31 -24.25 7.77
C LEU A 51 18.34 -23.20 8.28
N LYS A 52 18.68 -21.92 8.09
CA LYS A 52 17.88 -20.78 8.54
C LYS A 52 17.06 -20.11 7.42
N TYR A 53 17.60 -20.09 6.21
CA TYR A 53 16.98 -19.41 5.09
C TYR A 53 17.05 -20.26 3.82
N VAL A 54 15.95 -20.30 3.09
CA VAL A 54 15.89 -20.82 1.71
C VAL A 54 15.34 -19.72 0.83
N PHE A 55 16.13 -19.28 -0.13
CA PHE A 55 15.73 -18.29 -1.14
C PHE A 55 15.49 -19.04 -2.44
N ALA A 56 14.31 -18.94 -3.02
CA ALA A 56 13.97 -19.61 -4.26
C ALA A 56 13.44 -18.63 -5.31
N ASP A 57 13.99 -18.72 -6.52
CA ASP A 57 13.50 -18.00 -7.69
C ASP A 57 12.06 -18.42 -8.00
N LEU A 58 11.16 -17.44 -8.14
CA LEU A 58 9.74 -17.66 -8.44
C LEU A 58 9.52 -18.48 -9.71
N ALA A 59 10.41 -18.37 -10.70
CA ALA A 59 10.33 -19.18 -11.92
C ALA A 59 10.51 -20.67 -11.62
N LEU A 60 11.28 -21.04 -10.61
CA LEU A 60 11.48 -22.43 -10.17
C LEU A 60 10.35 -22.93 -9.25
N CYS A 61 9.65 -22.02 -8.56
CA CYS A 61 8.58 -22.38 -7.64
C CYS A 61 7.34 -22.99 -8.33
N GLN A 62 7.27 -22.95 -9.66
CA GLN A 62 6.20 -23.58 -10.46
C GLN A 62 6.69 -24.82 -11.23
N GLY A 63 7.96 -25.17 -11.08
CA GLY A 63 8.61 -26.29 -11.79
C GLY A 63 8.38 -27.66 -11.15
N PRO A 64 8.70 -28.73 -11.87
CA PRO A 64 8.64 -30.10 -11.35
C PRO A 64 9.56 -30.23 -10.12
N GLY A 65 9.11 -30.98 -9.11
CA GLY A 65 9.85 -31.22 -7.86
C GLY A 65 9.70 -30.13 -6.80
N TRP A 66 9.01 -28.99 -7.09
CA TRP A 66 8.80 -27.92 -6.10
C TRP A 66 7.94 -28.38 -4.90
N ASN A 67 6.88 -29.15 -5.15
CA ASN A 67 6.00 -29.65 -4.10
C ASN A 67 6.74 -30.61 -3.15
N GLU A 68 7.61 -31.46 -3.69
CA GLU A 68 8.40 -32.38 -2.87
C GLU A 68 9.48 -31.63 -2.08
N LEU A 69 10.08 -30.59 -2.66
CA LEU A 69 11.02 -29.72 -1.95
C LEU A 69 10.32 -29.01 -0.78
N THR A 70 9.16 -28.43 -1.01
CA THR A 70 8.40 -27.72 0.04
C THR A 70 7.92 -28.67 1.13
N GLU A 71 7.55 -29.90 0.79
CA GLU A 71 7.19 -30.91 1.79
C GLU A 71 8.40 -31.33 2.64
N GLN A 72 9.57 -31.48 2.02
CA GLN A 72 10.83 -31.76 2.73
C GLN A 72 11.21 -30.61 3.68
N LEU A 73 10.97 -29.35 3.27
CA LEU A 73 11.19 -28.17 4.09
C LEU A 73 10.18 -28.06 5.26
N ARG A 74 8.93 -28.50 5.07
CA ARG A 74 7.88 -28.53 6.11
C ARG A 74 8.17 -29.50 7.26
N GLN A 75 8.98 -30.51 7.04
CA GLN A 75 9.38 -31.45 8.09
C GLN A 75 10.30 -30.82 9.15
N ASN A 76 10.71 -29.53 8.92
CA ASN A 76 11.58 -28.79 9.83
C ASN A 76 11.02 -27.37 10.13
N PRO A 77 9.87 -27.23 10.77
CA PRO A 77 9.09 -26.00 10.83
C PRO A 77 9.65 -24.91 11.75
N ASP A 78 10.45 -25.25 12.76
CA ASP A 78 10.65 -24.33 13.89
C ASP A 78 11.70 -23.24 13.69
N HIS A 79 12.51 -23.28 12.62
CA HIS A 79 13.66 -22.35 12.50
C HIS A 79 13.98 -21.85 11.09
N MET A 80 13.15 -22.11 10.07
CA MET A 80 13.50 -21.83 8.68
C MET A 80 12.53 -20.86 7.98
N ALA A 81 13.07 -19.87 7.30
CA ALA A 81 12.31 -18.99 6.42
C ALA A 81 12.50 -19.40 4.94
N LEU A 82 11.40 -19.79 4.27
CA LEU A 82 11.35 -19.95 2.82
C LEU A 82 10.93 -18.63 2.18
N ILE A 83 11.76 -18.11 1.27
CA ILE A 83 11.56 -16.82 0.63
C ILE A 83 11.63 -17.02 -0.88
N CYS A 84 10.45 -16.94 -1.55
CA CYS A 84 10.39 -16.93 -3.00
C CYS A 84 10.61 -15.51 -3.51
N TYR A 85 11.46 -15.33 -4.51
CA TYR A 85 11.81 -14.03 -5.06
C TYR A 85 11.78 -14.03 -6.59
N ASP A 86 11.51 -12.86 -7.19
CA ASP A 86 11.67 -12.61 -8.61
C ASP A 86 13.07 -12.02 -8.83
N PRO A 87 13.92 -12.61 -9.73
CA PRO A 87 15.26 -12.10 -10.01
C PRO A 87 15.32 -10.65 -10.48
N GLY A 88 14.25 -10.15 -11.13
CA GLY A 88 14.11 -8.75 -11.54
C GLY A 88 13.82 -7.78 -10.40
N HIS A 89 13.37 -8.27 -9.23
CA HIS A 89 12.88 -7.45 -8.12
C HIS A 89 13.61 -7.70 -6.78
N VAL A 90 14.88 -8.11 -6.85
CA VAL A 90 15.69 -8.48 -5.67
C VAL A 90 15.83 -7.33 -4.66
N GLN A 91 15.75 -6.07 -5.09
CA GLN A 91 15.83 -4.92 -4.17
C GLN A 91 14.65 -4.87 -3.19
N THR A 92 13.48 -5.37 -3.57
CA THR A 92 12.31 -5.49 -2.69
C THR A 92 12.55 -6.48 -1.54
N LEU A 93 13.37 -7.49 -1.77
CA LEU A 93 13.80 -8.48 -0.77
C LEU A 93 14.65 -7.87 0.36
N TYR A 94 15.45 -6.87 0.06
CA TYR A 94 16.24 -6.17 1.08
C TYR A 94 15.37 -5.54 2.17
N GLY A 95 14.22 -4.99 1.80
CA GLY A 95 13.24 -4.44 2.74
C GLY A 95 12.58 -5.52 3.60
N LEU A 96 12.24 -6.67 3.02
CA LEU A 96 11.58 -7.79 3.71
C LEU A 96 12.48 -8.49 4.72
N LEU A 97 13.76 -8.62 4.43
CA LEU A 97 14.71 -9.39 5.21
C LEU A 97 15.45 -8.58 6.28
N GLY A 98 15.47 -7.26 6.14
CA GLY A 98 16.12 -6.34 7.09
C GLY A 98 15.53 -6.38 8.51
N GLN A 99 14.32 -6.93 8.68
CA GLN A 99 13.56 -6.81 9.93
C GLN A 99 13.36 -8.11 10.73
N SER A 100 13.84 -9.28 10.32
CA SER A 100 13.45 -10.55 10.95
C SER A 100 14.46 -11.18 11.90
N ASN A 101 15.18 -10.42 12.73
CA ASN A 101 15.99 -11.01 13.81
C ASN A 101 15.92 -10.23 15.13
N LYS A 102 14.71 -10.03 15.65
CA LYS A 102 14.52 -9.92 17.11
C LYS A 102 13.38 -10.83 17.52
N SER A 103 13.71 -11.82 18.35
CA SER A 103 12.74 -12.67 19.04
C SER A 103 11.69 -11.80 19.75
N PRO A 104 10.41 -12.25 19.86
CA PRO A 104 9.37 -11.52 20.56
C PRO A 104 9.60 -11.35 22.07
N SER A 105 10.72 -11.81 22.63
CA SER A 105 11.03 -11.81 24.07
C SER A 105 12.03 -10.75 24.55
N GLU A 106 12.56 -9.88 23.66
CA GLU A 106 13.34 -8.75 24.13
C GLU A 106 12.47 -7.51 24.26
N THR A 107 12.25 -7.13 25.49
CA THR A 107 11.58 -5.94 26.01
C THR A 107 11.74 -4.73 25.09
N TYR A 108 10.71 -4.47 24.28
CA TYR A 108 10.55 -3.15 23.70
C TYR A 108 10.27 -2.17 24.84
N GLY A 109 11.21 -1.25 25.09
CA GLY A 109 10.88 -0.06 25.84
C GLY A 109 9.68 0.65 25.18
N PRO A 110 8.84 1.40 25.91
CA PRO A 110 7.58 1.91 25.43
C PRO A 110 7.67 2.93 24.27
N HIS A 111 8.81 3.06 23.56
CA HIS A 111 9.07 4.18 22.66
C HIS A 111 9.77 3.84 21.32
N SER A 112 10.11 2.57 21.00
CA SER A 112 10.73 2.28 19.71
C SER A 112 9.71 1.78 18.71
N ILE A 113 9.47 2.57 17.66
CA ILE A 113 8.67 2.14 16.51
C ILE A 113 9.54 1.26 15.61
N VAL A 114 9.09 0.04 15.34
CA VAL A 114 9.64 -0.76 14.24
C VAL A 114 9.36 -0.02 12.94
N ALA A 115 10.38 0.21 12.12
CA ALA A 115 10.22 0.91 10.85
C ALA A 115 9.12 0.22 10.00
N PRO A 116 8.04 0.94 9.63
CA PRO A 116 6.98 0.34 8.85
C PRO A 116 7.49 0.03 7.45
N GLN A 117 7.01 -1.08 6.90
CA GLN A 117 7.34 -1.47 5.55
C GLN A 117 6.54 -0.62 4.55
N MET A 118 7.25 0.13 3.70
CA MET A 118 6.69 0.80 2.55
C MET A 118 6.66 -0.16 1.36
N ILE A 119 5.48 -0.40 0.77
CA ILE A 119 5.27 -1.38 -0.29
C ILE A 119 4.89 -0.67 -1.58
N GLY A 120 5.64 -0.92 -2.64
CA GLY A 120 5.44 -0.40 -3.98
C GLY A 120 6.70 -0.60 -4.83
N ASP A 121 6.54 -0.59 -6.14
CA ASP A 121 7.62 -0.80 -7.13
C ASP A 121 7.50 0.14 -8.34
N THR A 122 6.50 1.02 -8.35
CA THR A 122 6.36 2.02 -9.41
C THR A 122 7.49 3.06 -9.34
N PRO A 123 7.94 3.61 -10.48
CA PRO A 123 8.96 4.67 -10.50
C PRO A 123 8.59 5.86 -9.61
N GLN A 124 7.33 6.29 -9.63
CA GLN A 124 6.83 7.37 -8.77
C GLN A 124 6.95 7.02 -7.29
N PHE A 125 6.70 5.77 -6.90
CA PHE A 125 6.87 5.33 -5.53
C PHE A 125 8.34 5.36 -5.10
N HIS A 126 9.25 4.92 -5.96
CA HIS A 126 10.70 5.00 -5.70
C HIS A 126 11.20 6.44 -5.58
N GLU A 127 10.71 7.36 -6.40
CA GLU A 127 11.02 8.79 -6.28
C GLU A 127 10.57 9.36 -4.93
N VAL A 128 9.35 9.03 -4.51
CA VAL A 128 8.81 9.43 -3.20
C VAL A 128 9.66 8.85 -2.05
N LEU A 129 10.05 7.57 -2.12
CA LEU A 129 10.92 6.96 -1.10
C LEU A 129 12.31 7.59 -1.05
N ASN A 130 12.91 7.88 -2.20
CA ASN A 130 14.21 8.56 -2.27
C ASN A 130 14.14 9.95 -1.65
N LEU A 131 13.05 10.68 -1.90
CA LEU A 131 12.80 11.98 -1.29
C LEU A 131 12.61 11.86 0.22
N ALA A 132 11.80 10.87 0.66
CA ALA A 132 11.58 10.58 2.07
C ALA A 132 12.88 10.24 2.81
N ASN A 133 13.76 9.41 2.23
CA ASN A 133 15.06 9.08 2.79
C ASN A 133 15.93 10.32 2.98
N ARG A 134 15.93 11.24 2.02
CA ARG A 134 16.68 12.51 2.13
C ARG A 134 16.10 13.37 3.25
N TYR A 135 14.79 13.53 3.33
CA TYR A 135 14.13 14.32 4.37
C TYR A 135 14.22 13.67 5.76
N ALA A 136 14.28 12.34 5.85
CA ALA A 136 14.41 11.63 7.11
C ALA A 136 15.67 12.04 7.88
N MET A 137 16.78 12.26 7.16
CA MET A 137 18.09 12.58 7.76
C MET A 137 18.20 13.99 8.37
N HIS A 138 17.19 14.84 8.16
CA HIS A 138 17.21 16.24 8.59
C HIS A 138 16.06 16.57 9.54
N ASP A 139 16.30 17.49 10.48
CA ASP A 139 15.31 17.99 11.45
C ASP A 139 14.42 19.10 10.87
N ILE A 140 13.93 18.89 9.63
CA ILE A 140 13.02 19.81 8.95
C ILE A 140 11.58 19.40 9.17
N THR A 141 10.66 20.37 9.11
CA THR A 141 9.22 20.10 9.06
C THR A 141 8.88 19.48 7.71
N VAL A 142 8.14 18.38 7.71
CA VAL A 142 7.70 17.69 6.49
C VAL A 142 6.17 17.71 6.43
N LEU A 143 5.63 18.18 5.31
CA LEU A 143 4.20 18.11 5.00
C LEU A 143 3.93 16.95 4.05
N ILE A 144 3.09 16.00 4.47
CA ILE A 144 2.65 14.86 3.66
C ILE A 144 1.24 15.15 3.15
N THR A 145 1.07 15.18 1.84
CA THR A 145 -0.24 15.40 1.20
C THR A 145 -0.67 14.18 0.40
N GLY A 146 -1.96 13.93 0.34
CA GLY A 146 -2.54 12.83 -0.42
C GLY A 146 -3.91 12.45 0.11
N GLU A 147 -4.69 11.75 -0.69
CA GLU A 147 -6.03 11.30 -0.35
C GLU A 147 -6.08 10.47 0.93
N THR A 148 -7.27 10.37 1.50
CA THR A 148 -7.49 9.47 2.65
C THR A 148 -7.14 8.04 2.30
N GLY A 149 -6.41 7.36 3.20
CA GLY A 149 -6.02 5.96 3.00
C GLY A 149 -4.80 5.70 2.11
N THR A 150 -4.07 6.73 1.64
CA THR A 150 -2.86 6.58 0.81
C THR A 150 -1.61 6.15 1.58
N GLY A 151 -1.65 6.16 2.93
CA GLY A 151 -0.54 5.74 3.80
C GLY A 151 0.26 6.90 4.40
N LYS A 152 -0.33 8.09 4.58
CA LYS A 152 0.33 9.27 5.18
C LYS A 152 0.95 8.99 6.55
N GLU A 153 0.24 8.27 7.43
CA GLU A 153 0.75 7.87 8.75
C GLU A 153 1.95 6.92 8.64
N VAL A 154 1.87 5.93 7.73
CA VAL A 154 2.96 4.98 7.48
C VAL A 154 4.21 5.72 6.98
N MET A 155 4.04 6.73 6.12
CA MET A 155 5.13 7.59 5.66
C MET A 155 5.72 8.43 6.79
N ALA A 156 4.91 8.95 7.70
CA ALA A 156 5.39 9.70 8.87
C ALA A 156 6.22 8.81 9.81
N GLN A 157 5.75 7.59 10.08
CA GLN A 157 6.49 6.58 10.84
C GLN A 157 7.80 6.19 10.13
N TYR A 158 7.77 6.06 8.80
CA TYR A 158 8.96 5.78 7.99
C TYR A 158 10.01 6.89 8.12
N LEU A 159 9.60 8.17 8.01
CA LEU A 159 10.48 9.32 8.18
C LEU A 159 11.14 9.37 9.57
N HIS A 160 10.38 9.02 10.61
CA HIS A 160 10.90 8.95 11.97
C HIS A 160 11.91 7.81 12.13
N ALA A 161 11.55 6.60 11.68
CA ALA A 161 12.35 5.39 11.85
C ALA A 161 13.70 5.43 11.09
N HIS A 162 13.77 6.20 9.99
CA HIS A 162 14.99 6.38 9.19
C HIS A 162 15.75 7.67 9.53
N GLY A 163 15.29 8.41 10.54
CA GLY A 163 15.90 9.67 10.96
C GLY A 163 16.78 9.57 12.20
N PRO A 164 17.49 10.65 12.58
CA PRO A 164 18.36 10.69 13.77
C PRO A 164 17.58 10.51 15.08
N ARG A 165 16.26 10.68 15.07
CA ARG A 165 15.38 10.53 16.23
C ARG A 165 14.67 9.16 16.29
N ALA A 166 15.10 8.16 15.53
CA ALA A 166 14.43 6.84 15.41
C ALA A 166 14.25 6.10 16.76
N GLN A 167 15.13 6.35 17.75
CA GLN A 167 15.05 5.77 19.09
C GLN A 167 14.36 6.69 20.12
N LYS A 168 13.81 7.80 19.67
CA LYS A 168 13.11 8.78 20.49
C LYS A 168 11.60 8.60 20.36
N PRO A 169 10.77 9.26 21.20
CA PRO A 169 9.32 9.15 21.09
C PRO A 169 8.78 9.56 19.71
N PHE A 170 7.83 8.77 19.20
CA PHE A 170 6.97 9.17 18.09
C PHE A 170 5.55 9.30 18.64
N VAL A 171 5.00 10.50 18.57
CA VAL A 171 3.64 10.77 19.03
C VAL A 171 2.79 11.17 17.85
N GLY A 172 1.80 10.35 17.54
CA GLY A 172 0.80 10.63 16.48
C GLY A 172 -0.46 11.25 17.08
N CYS A 173 -0.96 12.29 16.44
CA CYS A 173 -2.18 12.96 16.81
C CYS A 173 -3.03 13.23 15.57
N ASN A 174 -4.23 12.65 15.53
CA ASN A 174 -5.22 12.94 14.48
C ASN A 174 -6.13 14.09 14.98
N MET A 175 -6.10 15.23 14.29
CA MET A 175 -6.81 16.44 14.68
C MET A 175 -8.33 16.28 14.59
N THR A 176 -8.84 15.48 13.67
CA THR A 176 -10.29 15.24 13.52
C THR A 176 -10.86 14.29 14.56
N ALA A 177 -10.03 13.47 15.21
CA ALA A 177 -10.47 12.56 16.26
C ALA A 177 -10.66 13.24 17.62
N ILE A 178 -10.21 14.50 17.76
CA ILE A 178 -10.30 15.26 19.01
C ILE A 178 -11.39 16.31 18.87
N PRO A 179 -12.34 16.42 19.83
CA PRO A 179 -13.28 17.52 19.83
C PRO A 179 -12.58 18.88 19.76
N GLU A 180 -13.04 19.80 18.91
CA GLU A 180 -12.39 21.10 18.67
C GLU A 180 -12.06 21.86 19.96
N THR A 181 -12.95 21.80 20.94
CA THR A 181 -12.79 22.45 22.27
C THR A 181 -11.65 21.87 23.09
N LEU A 182 -11.20 20.64 22.80
CA LEU A 182 -10.14 19.94 23.53
C LEU A 182 -8.80 19.95 22.80
N VAL A 183 -8.76 20.28 21.50
CA VAL A 183 -7.53 20.24 20.70
C VAL A 183 -6.41 21.05 21.36
N GLU A 184 -6.72 22.23 21.88
CA GLU A 184 -5.72 23.06 22.53
C GLU A 184 -5.12 22.38 23.77
N SER A 185 -5.97 21.88 24.65
CA SER A 185 -5.56 21.23 25.91
C SER A 185 -4.84 19.89 25.66
N GLU A 186 -5.18 19.16 24.60
CA GLU A 186 -4.48 17.94 24.21
C GLU A 186 -3.12 18.22 23.56
N LEU A 187 -3.03 19.23 22.70
CA LEU A 187 -1.79 19.56 22.00
C LEU A 187 -0.75 20.23 22.91
N PHE A 188 -1.17 21.24 23.69
CA PHE A 188 -0.27 22.06 24.52
C PHE A 188 -0.24 21.65 25.99
N GLY A 189 -1.24 20.87 26.45
CA GLY A 189 -1.40 20.54 27.87
C GLY A 189 -2.09 21.62 28.67
N TYR A 190 -2.37 21.36 29.95
CA TYR A 190 -3.00 22.32 30.84
C TYR A 190 -2.50 22.16 32.29
N VAL A 191 -2.63 23.23 33.07
CA VAL A 191 -2.38 23.22 34.50
C VAL A 191 -3.67 23.07 35.28
N ARG A 192 -3.56 22.59 36.51
CA ARG A 192 -4.71 22.48 37.44
C ARG A 192 -5.43 23.82 37.55
N GLY A 193 -6.78 23.80 37.46
CA GLY A 193 -7.62 24.98 37.55
C GLY A 193 -7.74 25.79 36.23
N ALA A 194 -7.19 25.34 35.13
CA ALA A 194 -7.25 26.03 33.83
C ALA A 194 -8.69 26.17 33.29
N PHE A 195 -9.54 25.21 33.61
CA PHE A 195 -10.98 25.19 33.25
C PHE A 195 -11.74 24.27 34.21
N THR A 196 -13.07 24.27 34.15
CA THR A 196 -13.93 23.39 34.96
C THR A 196 -13.64 21.92 34.62
N GLY A 197 -13.19 21.14 35.62
CA GLY A 197 -12.75 19.74 35.43
C GLY A 197 -11.23 19.55 35.29
N ALA A 198 -10.43 20.62 35.32
CA ALA A 198 -8.99 20.54 35.33
C ALA A 198 -8.44 20.25 36.74
N ASP A 199 -8.65 19.04 37.25
CA ASP A 199 -8.31 18.66 38.65
C ASP A 199 -6.80 18.41 38.84
N ARG A 200 -6.05 18.20 37.77
CA ARG A 200 -4.61 17.92 37.75
C ARG A 200 -3.91 18.57 36.55
N ASN A 201 -2.59 18.65 36.61
CA ASN A 201 -1.80 19.02 35.43
C ASN A 201 -1.82 17.87 34.40
N LYS A 202 -1.94 18.19 33.10
CA LYS A 202 -1.82 17.24 31.99
C LYS A 202 -0.77 17.72 31.02
N LYS A 203 0.15 16.81 30.65
CA LYS A 203 1.10 17.02 29.55
C LYS A 203 0.37 16.95 28.22
N GLY A 204 0.68 17.88 27.30
CA GLY A 204 0.19 17.83 25.93
C GLY A 204 1.06 16.95 25.03
N PHE A 205 0.60 16.75 23.77
CA PHE A 205 1.33 15.96 22.77
C PHE A 205 2.71 16.54 22.45
N ILE A 206 2.88 17.86 22.44
CA ILE A 206 4.19 18.50 22.24
C ILE A 206 5.18 18.05 23.34
N GLU A 207 4.76 18.06 24.59
CA GLU A 207 5.61 17.63 25.70
C GLU A 207 5.85 16.11 25.71
N ALA A 208 4.86 15.33 25.29
CA ALA A 208 5.00 13.88 25.16
C ALA A 208 5.97 13.46 24.05
N ALA A 209 6.13 14.31 23.02
CA ALA A 209 7.03 14.09 21.89
C ALA A 209 8.44 14.67 22.11
N GLU A 210 8.76 15.19 23.31
CA GLU A 210 10.03 15.84 23.62
C GLU A 210 11.24 15.01 23.18
N GLY A 211 12.17 15.64 22.46
CA GLY A 211 13.34 15.03 21.87
C GLY A 211 13.07 14.11 20.68
N GLY A 212 11.80 13.86 20.34
CA GLY A 212 11.32 12.92 19.33
C GLY A 212 10.65 13.59 18.14
N THR A 213 9.58 12.96 17.65
CA THR A 213 8.79 13.41 16.49
C THR A 213 7.30 13.48 16.86
N LEU A 214 6.67 14.61 16.57
CA LEU A 214 5.22 14.80 16.65
C LEU A 214 4.64 14.74 15.24
N PHE A 215 3.74 13.79 15.02
CA PHE A 215 2.98 13.63 13.79
C PHE A 215 1.58 14.22 13.98
N LEU A 216 1.25 15.22 13.17
CA LEU A 216 -0.04 15.93 13.16
C LEU A 216 -0.82 15.51 11.91
N ASP A 217 -1.76 14.58 12.08
CA ASP A 217 -2.62 14.13 10.97
C ASP A 217 -3.85 15.04 10.83
N GLU A 218 -4.28 15.24 9.60
CA GLU A 218 -5.39 16.10 9.17
C GLU A 218 -5.25 17.55 9.68
N ILE A 219 -4.03 18.13 9.48
CA ILE A 219 -3.68 19.48 9.93
C ILE A 219 -4.59 20.56 9.31
N GLY A 220 -5.16 20.29 8.13
CA GLY A 220 -6.08 21.19 7.43
C GLY A 220 -7.42 21.42 8.12
N ASP A 221 -7.73 20.67 9.19
CA ASP A 221 -8.97 20.78 9.97
C ASP A 221 -8.79 21.60 11.26
N LEU A 222 -7.62 22.16 11.51
CA LEU A 222 -7.38 22.98 12.70
C LEU A 222 -8.19 24.29 12.71
N ALA A 223 -8.78 24.59 13.86
CA ALA A 223 -9.40 25.91 14.10
C ALA A 223 -8.36 27.06 13.98
N PRO A 224 -8.74 28.24 13.49
CA PRO A 224 -7.83 29.38 13.28
C PRO A 224 -7.06 29.80 14.54
N SER A 225 -7.66 29.67 15.72
CA SER A 225 -7.01 29.97 17.01
C SER A 225 -5.85 29.04 17.31
N ILE A 226 -5.98 27.75 16.98
CA ILE A 226 -4.96 26.74 17.18
C ILE A 226 -3.85 26.88 16.12
N GLN A 227 -4.21 27.23 14.88
CA GLN A 227 -3.24 27.50 13.83
C GLN A 227 -2.26 28.61 14.24
N LEU A 228 -2.72 29.69 14.89
CA LEU A 228 -1.86 30.76 15.37
C LEU A 228 -0.88 30.29 16.46
N LYS A 229 -1.34 29.46 17.41
CA LYS A 229 -0.51 28.91 18.49
C LYS A 229 0.53 27.93 17.93
N LEU A 230 0.13 27.10 16.98
CA LEU A 230 1.05 26.17 16.29
C LEU A 230 2.10 26.92 15.49
N LEU A 231 1.74 28.00 14.77
CA LEU A 231 2.68 28.84 14.06
C LEU A 231 3.77 29.38 15.00
N ARG A 232 3.37 29.97 16.15
CA ARG A 232 4.31 30.46 17.15
C ARG A 232 5.24 29.35 17.64
N PHE A 233 4.72 28.16 17.90
CA PHE A 233 5.52 27.02 18.31
C PHE A 233 6.55 26.62 17.23
N LEU A 234 6.14 26.57 15.96
CA LEU A 234 7.05 26.26 14.85
C LEU A 234 8.18 27.30 14.66
N GLU A 235 7.90 28.56 14.97
CA GLU A 235 8.88 29.66 14.86
C GLU A 235 9.84 29.74 16.04
N THR A 236 9.31 29.67 17.25
CA THR A 236 10.05 29.96 18.49
C THR A 236 10.42 28.75 19.31
N ARG A 237 9.85 27.58 18.99
CA ARG A 237 9.93 26.36 19.81
C ARG A 237 9.38 26.52 21.21
N GLN A 238 8.59 27.59 21.44
CA GLN A 238 7.96 27.91 22.71
C GLN A 238 6.44 27.72 22.61
N TYR A 239 5.85 27.25 23.70
CA TYR A 239 4.41 27.10 23.84
C TYR A 239 3.98 27.37 25.29
N TYR A 240 2.68 27.56 25.49
CA TYR A 240 2.09 27.76 26.80
C TYR A 240 1.07 26.65 27.05
N ARG A 241 1.07 26.07 28.25
CA ARG A 241 -0.05 25.23 28.67
C ARG A 241 -1.28 26.10 28.93
N VAL A 242 -2.46 25.53 28.74
CA VAL A 242 -3.70 26.24 29.06
C VAL A 242 -3.72 26.59 30.56
N GLY A 243 -3.95 27.86 30.88
CA GLY A 243 -3.92 28.39 32.25
C GLY A 243 -2.55 28.70 32.82
N GLU A 244 -1.46 28.57 32.03
CA GLU A 244 -0.08 28.90 32.45
C GLU A 244 0.42 30.15 31.69
N SER A 245 1.06 31.07 32.42
CA SER A 245 1.64 32.29 31.84
C SER A 245 3.13 32.18 31.49
N SER A 246 3.80 31.16 32.00
CA SER A 246 5.22 30.92 31.70
C SER A 246 5.40 30.09 30.42
N PRO A 247 6.27 30.53 29.48
CA PRO A 247 6.54 29.76 28.28
C PRO A 247 7.35 28.51 28.62
N LYS A 248 7.05 27.43 27.88
CA LYS A 248 7.86 26.21 27.83
C LYS A 248 8.54 26.10 26.48
N THR A 249 9.72 25.53 26.46
CA THR A 249 10.43 25.20 25.21
C THR A 249 10.36 23.71 24.97
N SER A 250 10.34 23.30 23.72
CA SER A 250 10.35 21.88 23.35
C SER A 250 11.15 21.66 22.07
N ASP A 251 12.01 20.64 22.08
CA ASP A 251 12.77 20.18 20.93
C ASP A 251 12.07 18.98 20.28
N VAL A 252 11.16 19.26 19.36
CA VAL A 252 10.35 18.25 18.67
C VAL A 252 10.44 18.44 17.17
N ARG A 253 10.71 17.36 16.42
CA ARG A 253 10.54 17.34 14.96
C ARG A 253 9.06 17.25 14.63
N ILE A 254 8.59 18.10 13.69
CA ILE A 254 7.20 18.09 13.24
C ILE A 254 7.08 17.41 11.89
N VAL A 255 6.13 16.47 11.78
CA VAL A 255 5.64 15.91 10.53
C VAL A 255 4.14 16.16 10.50
N ALA A 256 3.65 16.82 9.48
CA ALA A 256 2.23 17.14 9.32
C ALA A 256 1.65 16.40 8.12
N ALA A 257 0.37 16.03 8.19
CA ALA A 257 -0.33 15.40 7.07
C ALA A 257 -1.73 16.00 6.86
N THR A 258 -2.20 15.97 5.62
CA THR A 258 -3.56 16.39 5.25
C THR A 258 -4.02 15.73 3.95
N ASN A 259 -5.32 15.54 3.82
CA ASN A 259 -5.98 15.16 2.57
C ASN A 259 -6.57 16.38 1.83
N LYS A 260 -6.56 17.57 2.44
CA LYS A 260 -7.11 18.80 1.85
C LYS A 260 -6.11 19.48 0.93
N GLU A 261 -6.62 20.09 -0.12
CA GLU A 261 -5.86 21.02 -0.93
C GLU A 261 -5.70 22.35 -0.17
N LEU A 262 -4.55 22.49 0.54
CA LEU A 262 -4.31 23.65 1.41
C LEU A 262 -4.26 24.97 0.62
N ASP A 263 -3.90 24.96 -0.65
CA ASP A 263 -3.90 26.14 -1.52
C ASP A 263 -5.33 26.72 -1.68
N GLU A 264 -6.34 25.85 -1.82
CA GLU A 264 -7.75 26.26 -1.86
C GLU A 264 -8.23 26.72 -0.48
N ALA A 265 -7.84 26.02 0.59
CA ALA A 265 -8.18 26.39 1.96
C ALA A 265 -7.63 27.77 2.35
N ILE A 266 -6.45 28.15 1.83
CA ILE A 266 -5.85 29.47 2.02
C ILE A 266 -6.70 30.55 1.32
N GLN A 267 -7.15 30.30 0.07
CA GLN A 267 -8.01 31.23 -0.68
C GLN A 267 -9.36 31.44 0.01
N GLY A 268 -9.93 30.35 0.58
CA GLY A 268 -11.18 30.38 1.35
C GLY A 268 -11.04 30.90 2.79
N SER A 269 -9.86 31.39 3.21
CA SER A 269 -9.55 31.87 4.58
C SER A 269 -9.75 30.80 5.68
N GLY A 270 -9.84 29.52 5.33
CA GLY A 270 -9.93 28.40 6.29
C GLY A 270 -8.58 28.01 6.89
N PHE A 271 -7.49 28.30 6.18
CA PHE A 271 -6.14 28.01 6.61
C PHE A 271 -5.21 29.19 6.45
N ARG A 272 -4.38 29.45 7.45
CA ARG A 272 -3.46 30.61 7.44
C ARG A 272 -2.29 30.39 6.49
N LYS A 273 -2.01 31.35 5.65
CA LYS A 273 -0.92 31.34 4.67
C LYS A 273 0.46 31.27 5.33
N ASP A 274 0.66 31.96 6.45
CA ASP A 274 1.92 31.98 7.20
C ASP A 274 2.24 30.57 7.78
N LEU A 275 1.24 29.90 8.36
CA LEU A 275 1.38 28.54 8.86
C LEU A 275 1.69 27.55 7.72
N TYR A 276 1.01 27.68 6.58
CA TYR A 276 1.25 26.84 5.42
C TYR A 276 2.73 26.88 4.98
N PHE A 277 3.30 28.09 4.81
CA PHE A 277 4.71 28.19 4.41
C PHE A 277 5.68 27.62 5.45
N ARG A 278 5.33 27.67 6.71
CA ARG A 278 6.15 27.09 7.77
C ARG A 278 6.08 25.56 7.81
N LEU A 279 4.90 24.99 7.54
CA LEU A 279 4.70 23.55 7.41
C LEU A 279 5.29 22.97 6.12
N ASN A 280 5.16 23.71 5.01
CA ASN A 280 5.57 23.29 3.67
C ASN A 280 7.08 23.54 3.40
N SER A 281 7.92 23.36 4.41
CA SER A 281 9.39 23.47 4.26
C SER A 281 9.95 22.33 3.41
N ALA A 282 9.35 21.14 3.52
CA ALA A 282 9.58 19.97 2.68
C ALA A 282 8.23 19.30 2.43
N ARG A 283 7.95 18.89 1.19
CA ARG A 283 6.67 18.27 0.82
C ARG A 283 6.87 16.87 0.26
N ILE A 284 6.02 15.94 0.69
CA ILE A 284 5.87 14.60 0.13
C ILE A 284 4.43 14.45 -0.33
N ILE A 285 4.24 14.09 -1.59
CA ILE A 285 2.92 13.85 -2.19
C ILE A 285 2.75 12.34 -2.38
N LEU A 286 1.72 11.77 -1.77
CA LEU A 286 1.37 10.36 -1.94
C LEU A 286 0.27 10.24 -2.99
N ALA A 287 0.62 9.63 -4.13
CA ALA A 287 -0.32 9.36 -5.20
C ALA A 287 -1.43 8.40 -4.74
N PRO A 288 -2.68 8.59 -5.18
CA PRO A 288 -3.77 7.65 -4.93
C PRO A 288 -3.49 6.31 -5.63
N LEU A 289 -4.10 5.24 -5.10
CA LEU A 289 -3.80 3.88 -5.55
C LEU A 289 -4.13 3.63 -7.03
N ARG A 290 -5.14 4.31 -7.57
CA ARG A 290 -5.52 4.27 -9.00
C ARG A 290 -4.44 4.78 -9.96
N GLU A 291 -3.52 5.62 -9.49
CA GLU A 291 -2.38 6.15 -10.27
C GLU A 291 -1.13 5.26 -10.19
N ARG A 292 -1.11 4.30 -9.24
CA ARG A 292 -0.03 3.32 -9.07
C ARG A 292 -0.56 1.88 -9.11
N ARG A 293 -1.32 1.55 -10.14
CA ARG A 293 -2.00 0.25 -10.30
C ARG A 293 -1.06 -0.95 -10.21
N GLN A 294 0.18 -0.81 -10.65
CA GLN A 294 1.20 -1.88 -10.58
C GLN A 294 1.51 -2.28 -9.13
N ASP A 295 1.42 -1.34 -8.18
CA ASP A 295 1.64 -1.62 -6.77
C ASP A 295 0.49 -2.41 -6.12
N ILE A 296 -0.70 -2.43 -6.72
CA ILE A 296 -1.88 -3.10 -6.16
C ILE A 296 -1.59 -4.58 -5.90
N ILE A 297 -0.98 -5.28 -6.85
CA ILE A 297 -0.73 -6.73 -6.70
C ILE A 297 0.28 -7.02 -5.59
N LEU A 298 1.29 -6.17 -5.42
CA LEU A 298 2.26 -6.29 -4.33
C LEU A 298 1.60 -6.06 -2.96
N LEU A 299 0.77 -5.03 -2.86
CA LEU A 299 -0.01 -4.74 -1.67
C LEU A 299 -0.99 -5.88 -1.34
N VAL A 300 -1.71 -6.39 -2.34
CA VAL A 300 -2.63 -7.53 -2.20
C VAL A 300 -1.91 -8.75 -1.66
N ALA A 301 -0.78 -9.13 -2.26
CA ALA A 301 0.00 -10.29 -1.81
C ALA A 301 0.44 -10.15 -0.35
N ASN A 302 0.93 -8.95 0.03
CA ASN A 302 1.33 -8.68 1.40
C ASN A 302 0.13 -8.73 2.37
N PHE A 303 -1.02 -8.12 2.03
CA PHE A 303 -2.17 -8.11 2.92
C PHE A 303 -2.83 -9.49 3.04
N ILE A 304 -2.88 -10.30 1.97
CA ILE A 304 -3.31 -11.70 2.05
C ILE A 304 -2.41 -12.47 3.02
N TYR A 305 -1.10 -12.33 2.90
CA TYR A 305 -0.15 -12.98 3.80
C TYR A 305 -0.38 -12.57 5.26
N GLN A 306 -0.50 -11.27 5.54
CA GLN A 306 -0.76 -10.75 6.87
C GLN A 306 -2.10 -11.23 7.44
N ALA A 307 -3.17 -11.17 6.64
CA ALA A 307 -4.50 -11.62 7.05
C ALA A 307 -4.54 -13.13 7.31
N CYS A 308 -3.94 -13.96 6.44
CA CYS A 308 -3.85 -15.41 6.65
C CYS A 308 -3.08 -15.75 7.94
N LYS A 309 -1.99 -15.04 8.21
CA LYS A 309 -1.24 -15.20 9.46
C LYS A 309 -2.06 -14.79 10.69
N GLN A 310 -2.75 -13.66 10.62
CA GLN A 310 -3.58 -13.13 11.70
C GLN A 310 -4.76 -14.03 12.02
N PHE A 311 -5.43 -14.57 10.99
CA PHE A 311 -6.62 -15.43 11.15
C PHE A 311 -6.29 -16.93 11.21
N HIS A 312 -5.01 -17.31 11.27
CA HIS A 312 -4.54 -18.68 11.29
C HIS A 312 -5.12 -19.53 10.14
N LYS A 313 -5.26 -18.94 8.94
CA LYS A 313 -5.71 -19.61 7.72
C LYS A 313 -4.53 -19.98 6.82
N PRO A 314 -4.65 -21.01 5.98
CA PRO A 314 -3.65 -21.29 4.95
C PRO A 314 -3.51 -20.13 3.99
N LEU A 315 -2.32 -19.97 3.38
CA LEU A 315 -2.07 -18.89 2.42
C LEU A 315 -3.00 -19.03 1.22
N LYS A 316 -3.74 -17.98 0.94
CA LYS A 316 -4.72 -17.91 -0.15
C LYS A 316 -4.17 -17.18 -1.37
N LYS A 317 -4.80 -17.42 -2.52
CA LYS A 317 -4.49 -16.75 -3.79
C LYS A 317 -5.75 -16.09 -4.35
N LEU A 318 -5.60 -15.08 -5.18
CA LEU A 318 -6.74 -14.56 -5.95
C LEU A 318 -7.03 -15.44 -7.16
N THR A 319 -8.32 -15.60 -7.52
CA THR A 319 -8.68 -16.08 -8.84
C THR A 319 -8.29 -15.06 -9.91
N SER A 320 -8.16 -15.47 -11.17
CA SER A 320 -7.84 -14.56 -12.29
C SER A 320 -8.86 -13.43 -12.44
N SER A 321 -10.14 -13.73 -12.24
CA SER A 321 -11.24 -12.75 -12.27
C SER A 321 -11.16 -11.75 -11.12
N ALA A 322 -10.91 -12.21 -9.90
CA ALA A 322 -10.71 -11.32 -8.75
C ALA A 322 -9.47 -10.43 -8.94
N LYS A 323 -8.35 -10.98 -9.45
CA LYS A 323 -7.15 -10.20 -9.77
C LYS A 323 -7.42 -9.09 -10.80
N ALA A 324 -8.16 -9.40 -11.88
CA ALA A 324 -8.53 -8.40 -12.87
C ALA A 324 -9.39 -7.28 -12.26
N LEU A 325 -10.37 -7.64 -11.43
CA LEU A 325 -11.23 -6.69 -10.72
C LEU A 325 -10.41 -5.77 -9.80
N PHE A 326 -9.45 -6.31 -9.03
CA PHE A 326 -8.60 -5.51 -8.15
C PHE A 326 -7.76 -4.48 -8.90
N LEU A 327 -7.31 -4.81 -10.14
CA LEU A 327 -6.56 -3.88 -10.99
C LEU A 327 -7.43 -2.80 -11.63
N ASP A 328 -8.73 -3.09 -11.87
CA ASP A 328 -9.66 -2.19 -12.54
C ASP A 328 -10.39 -1.25 -11.57
N TYR A 329 -10.69 -1.72 -10.36
CA TYR A 329 -11.42 -0.94 -9.36
C TYR A 329 -10.66 0.33 -8.96
N PRO A 330 -11.31 1.49 -8.84
CA PRO A 330 -10.66 2.78 -8.61
C PRO A 330 -10.13 3.01 -7.19
N TRP A 331 -10.49 2.17 -6.22
CA TRP A 331 -10.07 2.23 -4.81
C TRP A 331 -10.23 3.62 -4.17
N PRO A 332 -11.46 4.16 -4.03
CA PRO A 332 -11.68 5.48 -3.45
C PRO A 332 -11.14 5.61 -2.01
N GLY A 333 -11.11 4.53 -1.24
CA GLY A 333 -10.48 4.48 0.08
C GLY A 333 -9.01 4.05 0.06
N ASN A 334 -8.39 4.00 -1.12
CA ASN A 334 -6.97 3.71 -1.34
C ASN A 334 -6.51 2.42 -0.62
N ILE A 335 -5.33 2.44 0.01
CA ILE A 335 -4.72 1.29 0.69
C ILE A 335 -5.56 0.84 1.90
N ARG A 336 -6.23 1.77 2.58
CA ARG A 336 -7.08 1.44 3.75
C ARG A 336 -8.26 0.57 3.32
N GLU A 337 -8.92 0.93 2.24
CA GLU A 337 -10.01 0.13 1.66
C GLU A 337 -9.50 -1.22 1.15
N LEU A 338 -8.42 -1.23 0.37
CA LEU A 338 -7.80 -2.45 -0.15
C LEU A 338 -7.49 -3.45 0.97
N LYS A 339 -6.87 -2.98 2.06
CA LYS A 339 -6.54 -3.81 3.23
C LYS A 339 -7.80 -4.39 3.87
N SER A 340 -8.82 -3.58 4.12
CA SER A 340 -10.09 -4.01 4.72
C SER A 340 -10.82 -5.04 3.86
N VAL A 341 -10.85 -4.84 2.53
CA VAL A 341 -11.43 -5.79 1.58
C VAL A 341 -10.70 -7.13 1.64
N ILE A 342 -9.38 -7.14 1.66
CA ILE A 342 -8.59 -8.37 1.72
C ILE A 342 -8.81 -9.10 3.05
N GLU A 343 -8.77 -8.38 4.17
CA GLU A 343 -8.99 -8.98 5.50
C GLU A 343 -10.36 -9.65 5.59
N SER A 344 -11.43 -8.97 5.14
CA SER A 344 -12.78 -9.54 5.12
C SER A 344 -12.87 -10.74 4.17
N SER A 345 -12.28 -10.66 2.97
CA SER A 345 -12.32 -11.74 1.98
C SER A 345 -11.55 -12.99 2.43
N VAL A 346 -10.39 -12.81 3.07
CA VAL A 346 -9.65 -13.93 3.68
C VAL A 346 -10.47 -14.59 4.78
N MET A 347 -11.22 -13.81 5.56
CA MET A 347 -12.05 -14.33 6.65
C MET A 347 -13.20 -15.19 6.11
N VAL A 348 -13.87 -14.76 5.05
CA VAL A 348 -15.07 -15.39 4.48
C VAL A 348 -14.73 -16.59 3.59
N SER A 349 -13.63 -16.52 2.80
CA SER A 349 -13.29 -17.58 1.86
C SER A 349 -12.95 -18.91 2.55
N ASP A 350 -13.50 -20.02 2.05
CA ASP A 350 -13.28 -21.36 2.61
C ASP A 350 -12.13 -22.11 1.91
N GLY A 351 -11.93 -21.91 0.60
CA GLY A 351 -10.90 -22.59 -0.20
C GLY A 351 -9.55 -21.87 -0.20
N ASP A 352 -8.64 -22.37 -1.05
CA ASP A 352 -7.30 -21.80 -1.26
C ASP A 352 -7.31 -20.52 -2.11
N TYR A 353 -8.45 -20.21 -2.71
CA TYR A 353 -8.62 -19.05 -3.60
C TYR A 353 -9.69 -18.10 -3.07
N ILE A 354 -9.43 -16.81 -3.23
CA ILE A 354 -10.39 -15.74 -3.03
C ILE A 354 -11.02 -15.44 -4.40
N ALA A 355 -12.32 -15.69 -4.51
CA ALA A 355 -13.12 -15.43 -5.71
C ALA A 355 -13.90 -14.11 -5.58
N ILE A 356 -14.55 -13.66 -6.67
CA ILE A 356 -15.41 -12.45 -6.63
C ILE A 356 -16.56 -12.61 -5.63
N SER A 357 -17.09 -13.81 -5.46
CA SER A 357 -18.13 -14.13 -4.47
C SER A 357 -17.71 -13.89 -3.01
N ASP A 358 -16.43 -13.93 -2.73
CA ASP A 358 -15.88 -13.75 -1.37
C ASP A 358 -15.58 -12.27 -1.06
N LEU A 359 -15.73 -11.39 -2.05
CA LEU A 359 -15.48 -9.96 -1.90
C LEU A 359 -16.72 -9.25 -1.31
N PRO A 360 -16.55 -8.07 -0.72
CA PRO A 360 -17.68 -7.23 -0.30
C PRO A 360 -18.62 -6.87 -1.47
N MET A 361 -19.89 -6.68 -1.13
CA MET A 361 -20.97 -6.46 -2.11
C MET A 361 -20.72 -5.32 -3.10
N ASN A 362 -20.09 -4.23 -2.66
CA ASN A 362 -19.74 -3.10 -3.52
C ASN A 362 -18.79 -3.50 -4.68
N LEU A 363 -17.82 -4.37 -4.42
CA LEU A 363 -16.93 -4.89 -5.47
C LEU A 363 -17.63 -5.91 -6.36
N GLN A 364 -18.50 -6.76 -5.80
CA GLN A 364 -19.31 -7.69 -6.58
C GLN A 364 -20.24 -6.94 -7.54
N HIS A 365 -20.90 -5.89 -7.06
CA HIS A 365 -21.74 -5.01 -7.89
C HIS A 365 -20.94 -4.28 -8.98
N TYR A 366 -19.73 -3.81 -8.65
CA TYR A 366 -18.84 -3.20 -9.63
C TYR A 366 -18.46 -4.20 -10.73
N ALA A 367 -18.14 -5.44 -10.36
CA ALA A 367 -17.84 -6.50 -11.32
C ALA A 367 -19.03 -6.85 -12.24
N THR A 368 -20.26 -6.88 -11.71
CA THR A 368 -21.48 -7.15 -12.50
C THR A 368 -21.86 -5.97 -13.38
N GLY A 369 -21.78 -4.73 -12.87
CA GLY A 369 -22.07 -3.52 -13.64
C GLY A 369 -21.12 -3.29 -14.82
N HIS A 370 -19.84 -3.61 -14.65
CA HIS A 370 -18.87 -3.59 -15.77
C HIS A 370 -19.10 -4.73 -16.78
N SER A 371 -19.66 -5.88 -16.35
CA SER A 371 -20.04 -6.97 -17.24
C SER A 371 -21.23 -6.58 -18.12
N GLU A 372 -22.17 -5.80 -17.60
CA GLU A 372 -23.30 -5.27 -18.38
C GLU A 372 -22.85 -4.18 -19.39
N ASP A 373 -21.89 -3.33 -19.02
CA ASP A 373 -21.32 -2.32 -19.92
C ASP A 373 -20.47 -2.94 -21.04
N ILE A 374 -19.70 -3.99 -20.74
CA ILE A 374 -18.95 -4.76 -21.75
C ILE A 374 -19.94 -5.52 -22.64
N GLY A 375 -20.98 -6.11 -22.08
CA GLY A 375 -22.06 -6.75 -22.82
C GLY A 375 -22.78 -5.74 -23.73
N ASN A 376 -23.14 -4.58 -23.24
CA ASN A 376 -23.78 -3.53 -24.01
C ASN A 376 -22.87 -2.91 -25.08
N LYS A 377 -21.57 -2.73 -24.81
CA LYS A 377 -20.59 -2.31 -25.83
C LYS A 377 -20.35 -3.38 -26.87
N ALA A 378 -20.28 -4.67 -26.49
CA ALA A 378 -20.17 -5.78 -27.45
C ALA A 378 -21.42 -5.91 -28.32
N ILE A 379 -22.60 -5.73 -27.74
CA ILE A 379 -23.85 -5.73 -28.48
C ILE A 379 -23.94 -4.53 -29.45
N ARG A 380 -23.55 -3.33 -29.02
CA ARG A 380 -23.44 -2.14 -29.90
C ARG A 380 -22.43 -2.35 -31.01
N ASN A 381 -21.25 -2.93 -30.70
CA ASN A 381 -20.24 -3.25 -31.72
C ASN A 381 -20.70 -4.30 -32.70
N ILE A 382 -21.52 -5.28 -32.30
CA ILE A 382 -22.11 -6.30 -33.19
C ILE A 382 -23.18 -5.65 -34.08
N GLU A 383 -24.05 -4.81 -33.55
CA GLU A 383 -25.06 -4.10 -34.34
C GLU A 383 -24.43 -3.10 -35.33
N GLU A 384 -23.38 -2.40 -34.90
CA GLU A 384 -22.62 -1.47 -35.74
C GLU A 384 -21.83 -2.20 -36.83
N GLY A 385 -21.20 -3.35 -36.49
CA GLY A 385 -20.59 -4.25 -37.47
C GLY A 385 -21.60 -4.82 -38.47
N GLU A 386 -22.76 -5.24 -38.03
CA GLU A 386 -23.85 -5.75 -38.88
C GLU A 386 -24.36 -4.66 -39.84
N ARG A 387 -24.50 -3.43 -39.35
CA ARG A 387 -24.87 -2.25 -40.16
C ARG A 387 -23.83 -1.99 -41.27
N LEU A 388 -22.53 -1.95 -40.94
CA LEU A 388 -21.46 -1.73 -41.92
C LEU A 388 -21.40 -2.81 -43.00
N VAL A 389 -21.59 -4.07 -42.63
CA VAL A 389 -21.61 -5.19 -43.57
C VAL A 389 -22.82 -5.08 -44.55
N ILE A 390 -23.97 -4.64 -44.06
CA ILE A 390 -25.17 -4.42 -44.90
C ILE A 390 -24.98 -3.23 -45.84
N GLU A 391 -24.41 -2.11 -45.35
CA GLU A 391 -24.10 -0.93 -46.17
C GLU A 391 -23.11 -1.27 -47.29
N GLU A 392 -22.09 -2.05 -47.01
CA GLU A 392 -21.08 -2.46 -48.00
C GLU A 392 -21.69 -3.41 -49.07
N ALA A 393 -22.51 -4.36 -48.66
CA ALA A 393 -23.22 -5.25 -49.60
C ALA A 393 -24.16 -4.48 -50.51
N LEU A 394 -24.86 -3.48 -50.01
CA LEU A 394 -25.72 -2.59 -50.84
C LEU A 394 -24.89 -1.76 -51.82
N ARG A 395 -23.75 -1.24 -51.39
CA ARG A 395 -22.83 -0.49 -52.23
C ARG A 395 -22.28 -1.33 -53.37
N GLN A 396 -21.84 -2.56 -53.11
CA GLN A 396 -21.31 -3.52 -54.11
C GLN A 396 -22.36 -3.96 -55.10
N THR A 397 -23.64 -3.98 -54.71
CA THR A 397 -24.76 -4.39 -55.58
C THR A 397 -25.50 -3.20 -56.19
N ASN A 398 -24.94 -1.99 -56.13
CA ASN A 398 -25.56 -0.74 -56.62
C ASN A 398 -26.99 -0.54 -56.11
N GLY A 399 -27.25 -0.84 -54.84
CA GLY A 399 -28.55 -0.69 -54.19
C GLY A 399 -29.56 -1.83 -54.46
N ASN A 400 -29.17 -2.86 -55.19
CA ASN A 400 -30.05 -3.99 -55.48
C ASN A 400 -30.21 -4.87 -54.23
N LYS A 401 -31.31 -4.68 -53.53
CA LYS A 401 -31.64 -5.36 -52.25
C LYS A 401 -31.73 -6.89 -52.36
N ALA A 402 -32.18 -7.41 -53.52
CA ALA A 402 -32.25 -8.87 -53.72
C ALA A 402 -30.87 -9.50 -53.88
N LYS A 403 -29.98 -8.88 -54.67
CA LYS A 403 -28.59 -9.32 -54.81
C LYS A 403 -27.76 -9.12 -53.54
N ALA A 404 -28.02 -8.06 -52.79
CA ALA A 404 -27.36 -7.82 -51.48
C ALA A 404 -27.77 -8.89 -50.46
N ALA A 405 -29.04 -9.30 -50.43
CA ALA A 405 -29.51 -10.39 -49.57
C ALA A 405 -28.85 -11.73 -49.91
N GLU A 406 -28.71 -12.03 -51.21
CA GLU A 406 -28.02 -13.21 -51.71
C GLU A 406 -26.53 -13.21 -51.33
N ALA A 407 -25.84 -12.07 -51.53
CA ALA A 407 -24.42 -11.91 -51.16
C ALA A 407 -24.16 -12.05 -49.66
N LEU A 408 -25.13 -11.64 -48.83
CA LEU A 408 -25.08 -11.76 -47.36
C LEU A 408 -25.58 -13.13 -46.84
N GLY A 409 -26.05 -14.01 -47.70
CA GLY A 409 -26.58 -15.34 -47.31
C GLY A 409 -27.88 -15.27 -46.46
N ILE A 410 -28.64 -14.17 -46.56
CA ILE A 410 -29.89 -13.97 -45.80
C ILE A 410 -31.10 -13.83 -46.72
N SER A 411 -32.31 -14.06 -46.18
CA SER A 411 -33.52 -13.82 -46.95
C SER A 411 -33.74 -12.32 -47.19
N THR A 412 -34.35 -11.99 -48.36
CA THR A 412 -34.71 -10.58 -48.66
C THR A 412 -35.61 -9.98 -47.58
N ARG A 413 -36.52 -10.76 -46.99
CA ARG A 413 -37.36 -10.33 -45.86
C ARG A 413 -36.52 -9.96 -44.61
N THR A 414 -35.47 -10.72 -44.33
CA THR A 414 -34.53 -10.44 -43.21
C THR A 414 -33.76 -9.17 -43.48
N LEU A 415 -33.30 -8.97 -44.73
CA LEU A 415 -32.59 -7.75 -45.10
C LEU A 415 -33.49 -6.49 -44.95
N TYR A 416 -34.74 -6.54 -45.45
CA TYR A 416 -35.67 -5.42 -45.29
C TYR A 416 -35.90 -5.06 -43.82
N ARG A 417 -36.13 -6.06 -42.94
CA ARG A 417 -36.30 -5.82 -41.51
C ARG A 417 -35.05 -5.15 -40.86
N LYS A 418 -33.86 -5.51 -41.34
CA LYS A 418 -32.61 -4.92 -40.86
C LYS A 418 -32.37 -3.51 -41.41
N LEU A 419 -32.75 -3.25 -42.66
CA LEU A 419 -32.72 -1.92 -43.27
C LEU A 419 -33.62 -0.93 -42.51
N ASP A 420 -34.84 -1.39 -42.15
CA ASP A 420 -35.77 -0.60 -41.33
C ASP A 420 -35.19 -0.34 -39.95
N LYS A 421 -34.60 -1.36 -39.30
CA LYS A 421 -33.98 -1.26 -37.98
C LYS A 421 -32.83 -0.25 -37.97
N PHE A 422 -32.00 -0.23 -38.99
CA PHE A 422 -30.83 0.65 -39.08
C PHE A 422 -31.07 1.97 -39.82
N SER A 423 -32.33 2.26 -40.18
CA SER A 423 -32.75 3.46 -40.96
C SER A 423 -31.97 3.64 -42.28
N LEU A 424 -31.63 2.54 -42.95
CA LEU A 424 -30.93 2.48 -44.24
C LEU A 424 -31.90 2.29 -45.45
N ALA A 425 -33.15 2.56 -45.27
CA ALA A 425 -34.22 2.30 -46.25
C ALA A 425 -34.42 3.43 -47.29
N ASN A 426 -33.34 4.05 -47.81
CA ASN A 426 -33.45 4.97 -48.96
C ASN A 426 -32.94 4.31 -50.24
#